data_57c4e6522a9fa1cb44cefe7cddfa4669
#
_entry.id   57c4e6522a9fa1cb44cefe7cddfa4669
#
_cell.length_a   1.000
_cell.length_b   1.000
_cell.length_c   1.000
_cell.angle_alpha   90.00
_cell.angle_beta   90.00
_cell.angle_gamma   90.00
#
_symmetry.space_group_name_H-M   'P 1'
#
loop_
_entity.id
_entity.type
_entity.pdbx_description
1 polymer ?
#
loop_
_entity_poly.entity_id
_entity_poly.type
_entity_poly.pdbx_seq_one_letter_code
_entity_poly.pdbx_strand_id
1 'polypeptide(L)'
;FGKFLTLNGSVIFSEQDCFIYNEMVVHVPMSVHPDVKNVLIIGGGDGGVSKELLQYDNIENIDIVEQDNMFVDVCREYFPETAVGLEDERVHIYNSDALRFLRSKQDMYDLIINDATDPFGASEGLFTREFYGNCYKALKEDGILVYQHGSPFYDEDEDACRSMHRKVFHTFPISRVYQAHIPTSPSGYWLFGFASKKYHPLKDFKPAEWKRRNIHTEYYTTNLHTGAFMLPKYVEELLEQEEER
;
A
#
# COMPACT_ATOMS: atom_id res chain seq x y z
N PHE A 1 -6.58 -17.52 -14.44
CA PHE A 1 -6.00 -16.27 -13.91
C PHE A 1 -6.30 -15.02 -14.78
N GLY A 2 -6.92 -15.19 -15.98
CA GLY A 2 -7.06 -14.09 -16.92
C GLY A 2 -5.69 -13.68 -17.49
N LYS A 3 -5.54 -12.41 -17.88
CA LYS A 3 -4.23 -11.84 -18.16
C LYS A 3 -3.49 -11.62 -16.84
N PHE A 4 -2.19 -11.79 -16.86
CA PHE A 4 -1.32 -11.41 -15.75
C PHE A 4 -0.07 -10.74 -16.29
N LEU A 5 0.48 -9.84 -15.51
CA LEU A 5 1.69 -9.11 -15.84
C LEU A 5 2.85 -9.66 -15.01
N THR A 6 3.99 -9.87 -15.70
CA THR A 6 5.23 -10.29 -15.03
C THR A 6 6.33 -9.28 -15.29
N LEU A 7 7.17 -9.04 -14.31
CA LEU A 7 8.39 -8.28 -14.44
C LEU A 7 9.57 -9.18 -14.05
N ASN A 8 10.50 -9.38 -14.96
CA ASN A 8 11.66 -10.27 -14.77
C ASN A 8 11.32 -11.70 -14.30
N GLY A 9 10.14 -12.20 -14.66
CA GLY A 9 9.66 -13.53 -14.28
C GLY A 9 8.83 -13.59 -13.00
N SER A 10 8.79 -12.51 -12.21
CA SER A 10 7.91 -12.39 -11.05
C SER A 10 6.53 -11.89 -11.47
N VAL A 11 5.47 -12.48 -10.93
CA VAL A 11 4.10 -12.01 -11.16
C VAL A 11 3.89 -10.72 -10.37
N ILE A 12 3.47 -9.65 -11.06
CA ILE A 12 3.16 -8.36 -10.44
C ILE A 12 1.70 -8.31 -10.04
N PHE A 13 0.80 -8.65 -10.97
CA PHE A 13 -0.63 -8.79 -10.70
C PHE A 13 -1.32 -9.67 -11.74
N SER A 14 -2.54 -10.11 -11.46
CA SER A 14 -3.44 -10.74 -12.41
C SER A 14 -4.81 -10.05 -12.45
N GLU A 15 -5.48 -10.08 -13.60
CA GLU A 15 -6.85 -9.52 -13.72
C GLU A 15 -7.83 -10.14 -12.73
N GLN A 16 -7.60 -11.39 -12.34
CA GLN A 16 -8.55 -12.16 -11.56
C GLN A 16 -8.51 -11.86 -10.07
N ASP A 17 -7.37 -11.41 -9.52
CA ASP A 17 -7.21 -11.22 -8.08
C ASP A 17 -6.56 -9.90 -7.65
N CYS A 18 -6.23 -9.00 -8.59
CA CYS A 18 -5.64 -7.70 -8.28
C CYS A 18 -6.55 -6.84 -7.36
N PHE A 19 -7.86 -7.02 -7.42
CA PHE A 19 -8.80 -6.31 -6.55
C PHE A 19 -8.52 -6.57 -5.06
N ILE A 20 -8.05 -7.77 -4.70
CA ILE A 20 -7.72 -8.12 -3.31
C ILE A 20 -6.64 -7.20 -2.75
N TYR A 21 -5.55 -7.03 -3.51
CA TYR A 21 -4.46 -6.15 -3.14
C TYR A 21 -4.92 -4.69 -3.08
N ASN A 22 -5.54 -4.21 -4.16
CA ASN A 22 -5.94 -2.81 -4.31
C ASN A 22 -6.93 -2.38 -3.22
N GLU A 23 -7.94 -3.20 -2.94
CA GLU A 23 -8.90 -2.93 -1.89
C GLU A 23 -8.26 -2.91 -0.49
N MET A 24 -7.32 -3.81 -0.21
CA MET A 24 -6.70 -3.89 1.12
C MET A 24 -5.76 -2.73 1.39
N VAL A 25 -4.99 -2.24 0.41
CA VAL A 25 -4.11 -1.08 0.61
C VAL A 25 -4.88 0.23 0.68
N VAL A 26 -6.08 0.30 0.08
CA VAL A 26 -6.90 1.51 0.05
C VAL A 26 -7.93 1.54 1.19
N HIS A 27 -8.80 0.54 1.29
CA HIS A 27 -9.95 0.63 2.18
C HIS A 27 -9.59 0.48 3.66
N VAL A 28 -8.47 -0.19 3.99
CA VAL A 28 -7.99 -0.25 5.37
C VAL A 28 -7.67 1.14 5.90
N PRO A 29 -6.77 1.97 5.33
CA PRO A 29 -6.52 3.31 5.83
C PRO A 29 -7.71 4.25 5.66
N MET A 30 -8.47 4.15 4.55
CA MET A 30 -9.63 5.01 4.29
C MET A 30 -10.81 4.80 5.25
N SER A 31 -10.88 3.66 5.93
CA SER A 31 -11.88 3.39 6.97
C SER A 31 -11.46 3.87 8.37
N VAL A 32 -10.22 4.32 8.51
CA VAL A 32 -9.61 4.77 9.77
C VAL A 32 -9.42 6.29 9.78
N HIS A 33 -8.80 6.83 8.75
CA HIS A 33 -8.57 8.28 8.62
C HIS A 33 -9.90 9.00 8.29
N PRO A 34 -10.27 10.05 9.03
CA PRO A 34 -11.59 10.69 8.86
C PRO A 34 -11.73 11.47 7.54
N ASP A 35 -10.66 12.07 7.03
CA ASP A 35 -10.72 12.98 5.88
C ASP A 35 -9.39 12.93 5.09
N VAL A 36 -9.26 11.96 4.20
CA VAL A 36 -8.11 11.84 3.28
C VAL A 36 -8.43 12.65 2.02
N LYS A 37 -7.59 13.62 1.68
CA LYS A 37 -7.73 14.49 0.50
C LYS A 37 -6.58 14.36 -0.47
N ASN A 38 -5.35 14.29 0.04
CA ASN A 38 -4.14 14.25 -0.75
C ASN A 38 -3.43 12.92 -0.54
N VAL A 39 -3.28 12.15 -1.59
CA VAL A 39 -2.66 10.84 -1.57
C VAL A 39 -1.40 10.83 -2.43
N LEU A 40 -0.37 10.15 -1.95
CA LEU A 40 0.79 9.78 -2.75
C LEU A 40 0.83 8.27 -2.93
N ILE A 41 0.94 7.83 -4.17
CA ILE A 41 1.20 6.43 -4.52
C ILE A 41 2.63 6.35 -5.06
N ILE A 42 3.43 5.45 -4.52
CA ILE A 42 4.80 5.16 -4.97
C ILE A 42 4.77 3.83 -5.70
N GLY A 43 5.04 3.83 -6.99
CA GLY A 43 4.64 2.76 -7.91
C GLY A 43 3.20 2.98 -8.36
N GLY A 44 2.44 1.93 -8.56
CA GLY A 44 1.01 2.00 -8.89
C GLY A 44 0.71 2.41 -10.34
N GLY A 45 1.68 2.24 -11.24
CA GLY A 45 1.53 2.55 -12.66
C GLY A 45 0.51 1.66 -13.41
N ASP A 46 -0.07 0.67 -12.75
CA ASP A 46 -1.18 -0.14 -13.25
C ASP A 46 -2.55 0.54 -13.07
N GLY A 47 -2.65 1.51 -12.18
CA GLY A 47 -3.87 2.28 -11.91
C GLY A 47 -4.88 1.62 -10.97
N GLY A 48 -4.59 0.44 -10.43
CA GLY A 48 -5.52 -0.29 -9.58
C GLY A 48 -5.78 0.42 -8.25
N VAL A 49 -4.72 0.87 -7.59
CA VAL A 49 -4.81 1.62 -6.33
C VAL A 49 -5.53 2.95 -6.53
N SER A 50 -5.20 3.71 -7.59
CA SER A 50 -5.89 4.98 -7.87
C SER A 50 -7.37 4.77 -8.19
N LYS A 51 -7.73 3.71 -8.94
CA LYS A 51 -9.13 3.35 -9.22
C LYS A 51 -9.94 3.15 -7.93
N GLU A 52 -9.38 2.46 -6.93
CA GLU A 52 -10.06 2.27 -5.65
C GLU A 52 -10.18 3.57 -4.84
N LEU A 53 -9.16 4.43 -4.85
CA LEU A 53 -9.19 5.74 -4.21
C LEU A 53 -10.23 6.67 -4.83
N LEU A 54 -10.42 6.61 -6.15
CA LEU A 54 -11.35 7.46 -6.89
C LEU A 54 -12.83 7.19 -6.57
N GLN A 55 -13.16 6.11 -5.87
CA GLN A 55 -14.48 5.86 -5.32
C GLN A 55 -14.83 6.81 -4.14
N TYR A 56 -13.85 7.54 -3.60
CA TYR A 56 -14.04 8.45 -2.48
C TYR A 56 -14.16 9.91 -2.95
N ASP A 57 -15.31 10.50 -2.73
CA ASP A 57 -15.63 11.88 -3.18
C ASP A 57 -14.76 12.94 -2.51
N ASN A 58 -14.20 12.66 -1.32
CA ASN A 58 -13.34 13.59 -0.59
C ASN A 58 -11.89 13.62 -1.07
N ILE A 59 -11.48 12.73 -1.95
CA ILE A 59 -10.14 12.76 -2.56
C ILE A 59 -10.05 13.94 -3.55
N GLU A 60 -9.10 14.82 -3.30
CA GLU A 60 -8.86 16.02 -4.12
C GLU A 60 -7.66 15.84 -5.06
N ASN A 61 -6.63 15.11 -4.62
CA ASN A 61 -5.39 14.91 -5.39
C ASN A 61 -4.76 13.54 -5.13
N ILE A 62 -4.33 12.88 -6.20
CA ILE A 62 -3.57 11.64 -6.18
C ILE A 62 -2.30 11.83 -7.01
N ASP A 63 -1.16 11.95 -6.34
CA ASP A 63 0.15 11.95 -6.99
C ASP A 63 0.65 10.50 -7.12
N ILE A 64 0.96 10.06 -8.32
CA ILE A 64 1.58 8.76 -8.60
C ILE A 64 3.03 9.00 -9.02
N VAL A 65 3.97 8.38 -8.33
CA VAL A 65 5.39 8.43 -8.69
C VAL A 65 5.81 7.08 -9.23
N GLU A 66 5.82 6.98 -10.56
CA GLU A 66 6.22 5.77 -11.27
C GLU A 66 7.47 6.05 -12.13
N GLN A 67 8.49 5.25 -11.94
CA GLN A 67 9.75 5.43 -12.65
C GLN A 67 9.73 4.83 -14.06
N ASP A 68 8.91 3.80 -14.27
CA ASP A 68 8.81 3.08 -15.53
C ASP A 68 7.57 3.50 -16.35
N ASN A 69 7.77 4.45 -17.27
CA ASN A 69 6.70 4.86 -18.20
C ASN A 69 6.22 3.72 -19.10
N MET A 70 7.12 2.78 -19.45
CA MET A 70 6.73 1.62 -20.29
C MET A 70 5.73 0.74 -19.54
N PHE A 71 5.90 0.58 -18.23
CA PHE A 71 4.95 -0.14 -17.39
C PHE A 71 3.55 0.48 -17.45
N VAL A 72 3.46 1.81 -17.31
CA VAL A 72 2.19 2.56 -17.43
C VAL A 72 1.55 2.36 -18.81
N ASP A 73 2.33 2.48 -19.89
CA ASP A 73 1.83 2.32 -21.26
C ASP A 73 1.33 0.90 -21.51
N VAL A 74 2.05 -0.12 -21.05
CA VAL A 74 1.64 -1.53 -21.12
C VAL A 74 0.34 -1.76 -20.35
N CYS A 75 0.19 -1.18 -19.16
CA CYS A 75 -1.03 -1.32 -18.39
C CYS A 75 -2.23 -0.65 -19.08
N ARG A 76 -2.05 0.52 -19.68
CA ARG A 76 -3.09 1.18 -20.48
C ARG A 76 -3.54 0.35 -21.69
N GLU A 77 -2.59 -0.29 -22.35
CA GLU A 77 -2.89 -1.08 -23.55
C GLU A 77 -3.55 -2.43 -23.23
N TYR A 78 -3.04 -3.14 -22.23
CA TYR A 78 -3.43 -4.53 -21.98
C TYR A 78 -4.36 -4.72 -20.80
N PHE A 79 -4.43 -3.75 -19.85
CA PHE A 79 -5.25 -3.79 -18.64
C PHE A 79 -6.11 -2.53 -18.46
N PRO A 80 -6.92 -2.16 -19.48
CA PRO A 80 -7.65 -0.89 -19.47
C PRO A 80 -8.65 -0.79 -18.31
N GLU A 81 -9.17 -1.90 -17.80
CA GLU A 81 -10.12 -1.91 -16.68
C GLU A 81 -9.47 -1.49 -15.34
N THR A 82 -8.17 -1.72 -15.19
CA THR A 82 -7.38 -1.27 -14.05
C THR A 82 -6.84 0.13 -14.31
N ALA A 83 -6.23 0.33 -15.49
CA ALA A 83 -5.58 1.57 -15.88
C ALA A 83 -6.55 2.78 -16.04
N VAL A 84 -7.87 2.55 -16.08
CA VAL A 84 -8.86 3.64 -16.03
C VAL A 84 -8.67 4.56 -14.81
N GLY A 85 -8.12 4.04 -13.72
CA GLY A 85 -7.75 4.80 -12.53
C GLY A 85 -6.64 5.84 -12.76
N LEU A 86 -5.94 5.81 -13.90
CA LEU A 86 -4.89 6.77 -14.26
C LEU A 86 -5.42 7.98 -15.05
N GLU A 87 -6.68 7.94 -15.49
CA GLU A 87 -7.24 8.91 -16.45
C GLU A 87 -8.11 9.99 -15.79
N ASP A 88 -8.33 9.94 -14.48
CA ASP A 88 -9.12 10.93 -13.73
C ASP A 88 -8.33 12.23 -13.56
N GLU A 89 -8.99 13.37 -13.61
CA GLU A 89 -8.38 14.70 -13.48
C GLU A 89 -7.69 14.95 -12.13
N ARG A 90 -8.03 14.18 -11.10
CA ARG A 90 -7.38 14.22 -9.77
C ARG A 90 -6.06 13.48 -9.72
N VAL A 91 -5.71 12.70 -10.76
CA VAL A 91 -4.53 11.84 -10.81
C VAL A 91 -3.40 12.50 -11.60
N HIS A 92 -2.24 12.62 -10.98
CA HIS A 92 -1.04 13.21 -11.57
C HIS A 92 0.12 12.23 -11.53
N ILE A 93 0.58 11.80 -12.69
CA ILE A 93 1.67 10.83 -12.82
C ILE A 93 3.00 11.57 -12.99
N TYR A 94 3.96 11.27 -12.11
CA TYR A 94 5.32 11.81 -12.12
C TYR A 94 6.30 10.70 -12.48
N ASN A 95 6.94 10.82 -13.64
CA ASN A 95 8.05 9.95 -13.99
C ASN A 95 9.32 10.39 -13.27
N SER A 96 9.54 9.84 -12.09
CA SER A 96 10.65 10.25 -11.21
C SER A 96 11.05 9.13 -10.27
N ASP A 97 12.27 9.20 -9.79
CA ASP A 97 12.72 8.44 -8.62
C ASP A 97 11.96 8.89 -7.36
N ALA A 98 11.37 7.94 -6.65
CA ALA A 98 10.51 8.23 -5.51
C ALA A 98 11.25 8.84 -4.31
N LEU A 99 12.50 8.44 -4.04
CA LEU A 99 13.33 9.07 -3.00
C LEU A 99 13.60 10.52 -3.32
N ARG A 100 13.96 10.81 -4.57
CA ARG A 100 14.18 12.17 -5.03
C ARG A 100 12.92 13.02 -4.93
N PHE A 101 11.79 12.46 -5.32
CA PHE A 101 10.48 13.13 -5.23
C PHE A 101 10.11 13.47 -3.78
N LEU A 102 10.23 12.51 -2.87
CA LEU A 102 9.89 12.66 -1.46
C LEU A 102 10.77 13.65 -0.70
N ARG A 103 12.07 13.79 -1.05
CA ARG A 103 13.01 14.70 -0.35
C ARG A 103 12.54 16.14 -0.28
N SER A 104 11.73 16.59 -1.26
CA SER A 104 11.20 17.96 -1.33
C SER A 104 9.81 18.12 -0.70
N LYS A 105 9.20 17.04 -0.18
CA LYS A 105 7.84 17.04 0.33
C LYS A 105 7.82 17.11 1.85
N GLN A 106 6.94 17.96 2.38
CA GLN A 106 6.73 18.11 3.82
C GLN A 106 5.27 18.43 4.09
N ASP A 107 4.64 17.70 5.01
CA ASP A 107 3.27 17.92 5.50
C ASP A 107 2.24 18.07 4.36
N MET A 108 2.37 17.26 3.30
CA MET A 108 1.55 17.38 2.09
C MET A 108 0.44 16.33 2.01
N TYR A 109 0.72 15.09 2.42
CA TYR A 109 -0.16 13.96 2.16
C TYR A 109 -0.87 13.48 3.42
N ASP A 110 -2.14 13.13 3.26
CA ASP A 110 -2.95 12.47 4.30
C ASP A 110 -2.66 10.96 4.31
N LEU A 111 -2.38 10.40 3.13
CA LEU A 111 -2.10 9.00 2.91
C LEU A 111 -0.93 8.84 1.93
N ILE A 112 0.00 7.98 2.26
CA ILE A 112 1.03 7.49 1.34
C ILE A 112 0.82 5.98 1.20
N ILE A 113 0.76 5.48 -0.03
CA ILE A 113 0.73 4.06 -0.35
C ILE A 113 2.02 3.72 -1.07
N ASN A 114 2.88 2.92 -0.45
CA ASN A 114 4.05 2.36 -1.11
C ASN A 114 3.67 1.04 -1.80
N ASP A 115 3.38 1.16 -3.07
CA ASP A 115 3.00 0.09 -3.99
C ASP A 115 4.20 -0.37 -4.86
N ALA A 116 5.41 -0.06 -4.41
CA ALA A 116 6.62 -0.51 -5.09
C ALA A 116 6.75 -2.03 -4.97
N THR A 117 7.18 -2.65 -6.04
CA THR A 117 7.52 -4.08 -6.08
C THR A 117 8.67 -4.41 -5.11
N ASP A 118 9.14 -5.62 -5.10
CA ASP A 118 10.08 -6.23 -4.17
C ASP A 118 11.23 -5.34 -3.64
N PRO A 119 11.71 -5.59 -2.40
CA PRO A 119 12.80 -4.83 -1.77
C PRO A 119 14.19 -5.13 -2.38
N PHE A 120 14.23 -5.63 -3.61
CA PHE A 120 15.45 -6.04 -4.31
C PHE A 120 15.67 -5.22 -5.59
N GLY A 121 16.94 -5.06 -5.99
CA GLY A 121 17.31 -4.40 -7.24
C GLY A 121 17.00 -2.92 -7.26
N ALA A 122 16.30 -2.44 -8.30
CA ALA A 122 16.03 -1.01 -8.48
C ALA A 122 15.17 -0.39 -7.38
N SER A 123 14.33 -1.19 -6.72
CA SER A 123 13.43 -0.74 -5.65
C SER A 123 14.06 -0.78 -4.25
N GLU A 124 15.27 -1.32 -4.06
CA GLU A 124 15.92 -1.46 -2.75
C GLU A 124 15.95 -0.15 -1.95
N GLY A 125 16.12 0.99 -2.63
CA GLY A 125 16.10 2.32 -2.03
C GLY A 125 14.79 2.67 -1.31
N LEU A 126 13.67 2.07 -1.72
CA LEU A 126 12.32 2.32 -1.19
C LEU A 126 12.01 1.52 0.10
N PHE A 127 13.00 0.80 0.63
CA PHE A 127 12.90 0.00 1.85
C PHE A 127 13.96 0.38 2.89
N THR A 128 14.52 1.60 2.76
CA THR A 128 15.54 2.13 3.66
C THR A 128 14.95 2.98 4.79
N ARG A 129 15.72 3.19 5.88
CA ARG A 129 15.33 4.14 6.93
C ARG A 129 15.17 5.57 6.40
N GLU A 130 15.98 5.96 5.42
CA GLU A 130 15.86 7.27 4.77
C GLU A 130 14.51 7.41 4.08
N PHE A 131 14.09 6.37 3.35
CA PHE A 131 12.80 6.36 2.68
C PHE A 131 11.64 6.54 3.66
N TYR A 132 11.56 5.72 4.71
CA TYR A 132 10.50 5.83 5.70
C TYR A 132 10.53 7.15 6.47
N GLY A 133 11.72 7.69 6.74
CA GLY A 133 11.88 9.03 7.31
C GLY A 133 11.39 10.15 6.39
N ASN A 134 11.57 10.01 5.08
CA ASN A 134 11.03 10.95 4.09
C ASN A 134 9.52 10.81 3.94
N CYS A 135 8.96 9.59 3.96
CA CYS A 135 7.51 9.36 4.03
C CYS A 135 6.92 10.03 5.28
N TYR A 136 7.56 9.83 6.44
CA TYR A 136 7.12 10.47 7.69
C TYR A 136 7.07 12.00 7.56
N LYS A 137 8.08 12.64 6.97
CA LYS A 137 8.10 14.10 6.77
C LYS A 137 7.05 14.57 5.76
N ALA A 138 6.83 13.81 4.69
CA ALA A 138 5.88 14.14 3.65
C ALA A 138 4.42 14.01 4.11
N LEU A 139 4.15 13.16 5.08
CA LEU A 139 2.84 12.98 5.72
C LEU A 139 2.52 14.16 6.63
N LYS A 140 1.24 14.58 6.62
CA LYS A 140 0.65 15.53 7.59
C LYS A 140 0.71 14.97 9.02
N GLU A 141 0.36 15.78 10.02
CA GLU A 141 0.43 15.42 11.45
C GLU A 141 -0.38 14.18 11.84
N ASP A 142 -1.39 13.83 11.06
CA ASP A 142 -2.26 12.67 11.28
C ASP A 142 -2.22 11.65 10.13
N GLY A 143 -1.23 11.79 9.24
CA GLY A 143 -1.09 10.98 8.04
C GLY A 143 -0.77 9.51 8.32
N ILE A 144 -1.12 8.69 7.34
CA ILE A 144 -0.95 7.24 7.32
C ILE A 144 -0.05 6.82 6.18
N LEU A 145 0.86 5.89 6.42
CA LEU A 145 1.61 5.14 5.43
C LEU A 145 1.09 3.70 5.39
N VAL A 146 0.72 3.23 4.21
CA VAL A 146 0.48 1.81 3.94
C VAL A 146 1.54 1.32 2.96
N TYR A 147 2.01 0.11 3.16
CA TYR A 147 3.04 -0.49 2.33
C TYR A 147 2.87 -2.00 2.26
N GLN A 148 3.30 -2.61 1.16
CA GLN A 148 3.40 -4.05 1.10
C GLN A 148 4.50 -4.52 2.06
N HIS A 149 4.19 -5.54 2.84
CA HIS A 149 5.13 -6.13 3.80
C HIS A 149 5.70 -7.45 3.31
N GLY A 150 5.13 -7.98 2.23
CA GLY A 150 5.54 -9.23 1.60
C GLY A 150 4.98 -10.48 2.28
N SER A 151 5.61 -11.61 2.04
CA SER A 151 5.22 -12.89 2.64
C SER A 151 6.30 -13.36 3.62
N PRO A 152 5.95 -13.76 4.85
CA PRO A 152 6.93 -14.27 5.82
C PRO A 152 7.14 -15.80 5.67
N PHE A 153 6.77 -16.40 4.54
CA PHE A 153 6.73 -17.84 4.38
C PHE A 153 8.05 -18.44 3.86
N TYR A 154 8.79 -17.71 3.02
CA TYR A 154 10.08 -18.14 2.49
C TYR A 154 11.21 -17.36 3.18
N ASP A 155 12.35 -18.00 3.42
CA ASP A 155 13.44 -17.45 4.23
C ASP A 155 13.93 -16.07 3.76
N GLU A 156 14.11 -15.86 2.45
CA GLU A 156 14.54 -14.57 1.90
C GLU A 156 13.49 -13.47 2.10
N ASP A 157 12.22 -13.80 1.95
CA ASP A 157 11.10 -12.89 2.15
C ASP A 157 10.91 -12.60 3.65
N GLU A 158 11.13 -13.58 4.53
CA GLU A 158 11.06 -13.41 5.98
C GLU A 158 12.09 -12.38 6.46
N ASP A 159 13.34 -12.47 6.00
CA ASP A 159 14.39 -11.51 6.37
C ASP A 159 14.05 -10.09 5.90
N ALA A 160 13.47 -9.96 4.70
CA ALA A 160 12.98 -8.68 4.19
C ALA A 160 11.85 -8.12 5.05
N CYS A 161 10.85 -8.96 5.41
CA CYS A 161 9.75 -8.59 6.31
C CYS A 161 10.26 -8.10 7.66
N ARG A 162 11.19 -8.83 8.29
CA ARG A 162 11.83 -8.46 9.58
C ARG A 162 12.51 -7.10 9.49
N SER A 163 13.38 -6.93 8.48
CA SER A 163 14.13 -5.69 8.28
C SER A 163 13.23 -4.47 8.05
N MET A 164 12.17 -4.65 7.29
CA MET A 164 11.18 -3.62 6.97
C MET A 164 10.39 -3.24 8.22
N HIS A 165 9.83 -4.22 8.94
CA HIS A 165 9.08 -4.00 10.17
C HIS A 165 9.86 -3.17 11.17
N ARG A 166 11.10 -3.56 11.48
CA ARG A 166 11.98 -2.84 12.41
C ARG A 166 12.20 -1.38 12.01
N LYS A 167 12.44 -1.11 10.70
CA LYS A 167 12.66 0.26 10.22
C LYS A 167 11.43 1.14 10.40
N VAL A 168 10.24 0.61 10.10
CA VAL A 168 8.99 1.35 10.22
C VAL A 168 8.59 1.52 11.69
N PHE A 169 8.69 0.47 12.50
CA PHE A 169 8.38 0.49 13.92
C PHE A 169 9.15 1.59 14.68
N HIS A 170 10.44 1.79 14.35
CA HIS A 170 11.24 2.85 14.95
C HIS A 170 11.04 4.25 14.31
N THR A 171 10.27 4.35 13.24
CA THR A 171 10.02 5.63 12.56
C THR A 171 8.65 6.21 12.91
N PHE A 172 7.64 5.36 13.11
CA PHE A 172 6.26 5.78 13.34
C PHE A 172 5.80 5.42 14.75
N PRO A 173 5.00 6.30 15.41
CA PRO A 173 4.47 6.03 16.75
C PRO A 173 3.45 4.88 16.79
N ILE A 174 2.82 4.60 15.65
CA ILE A 174 1.88 3.48 15.49
C ILE A 174 2.32 2.69 14.28
N SER A 175 2.63 1.41 14.49
CA SER A 175 2.95 0.45 13.44
C SER A 175 2.17 -0.84 13.69
N ARG A 176 1.46 -1.33 12.68
CA ARG A 176 0.69 -2.58 12.73
C ARG A 176 0.83 -3.29 11.39
N VAL A 177 0.66 -4.59 11.42
CA VAL A 177 0.68 -5.45 10.23
C VAL A 177 -0.68 -6.11 10.08
N TYR A 178 -1.14 -6.25 8.86
CA TYR A 178 -2.38 -6.95 8.52
C TYR A 178 -2.16 -7.84 7.30
N GLN A 179 -3.07 -8.77 7.09
CA GLN A 179 -2.92 -9.87 6.12
C GLN A 179 -4.03 -9.92 5.10
N ALA A 180 -3.73 -10.47 3.93
CA ALA A 180 -4.70 -10.92 2.94
C ALA A 180 -4.24 -12.21 2.26
N HIS A 181 -5.18 -12.90 1.63
CA HIS A 181 -4.88 -14.05 0.77
C HIS A 181 -4.99 -13.63 -0.69
N ILE A 182 -3.85 -13.64 -1.38
CA ILE A 182 -3.74 -13.27 -2.80
C ILE A 182 -3.32 -14.52 -3.56
N PRO A 183 -4.22 -15.17 -4.31
CA PRO A 183 -3.98 -16.49 -4.92
C PRO A 183 -2.78 -16.54 -5.87
N THR A 184 -2.47 -15.44 -6.57
CA THR A 184 -1.32 -15.37 -7.50
C THR A 184 0.00 -15.06 -6.82
N SER A 185 0.01 -14.61 -5.56
CA SER A 185 1.26 -14.48 -4.79
C SER A 185 1.86 -15.85 -4.49
N PRO A 186 3.20 -15.99 -4.48
CA PRO A 186 3.87 -17.30 -4.41
C PRO A 186 3.40 -18.21 -3.26
N SER A 187 3.11 -17.66 -2.09
CA SER A 187 2.58 -18.40 -0.93
C SER A 187 1.05 -18.31 -0.80
N GLY A 188 0.39 -17.45 -1.57
CA GLY A 188 -1.01 -17.08 -1.36
C GLY A 188 -1.26 -16.27 -0.09
N TYR A 189 -0.24 -16.02 0.73
CA TYR A 189 -0.33 -15.29 1.99
C TYR A 189 0.51 -14.02 1.94
N TRP A 190 -0.14 -12.89 2.11
CA TRP A 190 0.49 -11.59 1.94
C TRP A 190 0.25 -10.68 3.13
N LEU A 191 1.29 -9.98 3.53
CA LEU A 191 1.26 -9.01 4.63
C LEU A 191 1.35 -7.58 4.08
N PHE A 192 0.65 -6.71 4.77
CA PHE A 192 0.68 -5.26 4.58
C PHE A 192 1.05 -4.57 5.89
N GLY A 193 1.80 -3.48 5.78
CA GLY A 193 2.10 -2.62 6.91
C GLY A 193 1.19 -1.40 6.94
N PHE A 194 0.75 -1.05 8.15
CA PHE A 194 0.03 0.17 8.46
C PHE A 194 0.83 0.97 9.47
N ALA A 195 1.33 2.12 9.08
CA ALA A 195 2.08 3.01 9.94
C ALA A 195 1.39 4.38 10.01
N SER A 196 1.21 4.93 11.19
CA SER A 196 0.44 6.15 11.37
C SER A 196 1.08 7.08 12.39
N LYS A 197 0.92 8.38 12.19
CA LYS A 197 1.32 9.39 13.16
C LYS A 197 0.29 9.53 14.30
N LYS A 198 -0.97 9.13 14.08
CA LYS A 198 -2.06 9.40 15.02
C LYS A 198 -3.08 8.27 15.15
N TYR A 199 -3.58 7.74 14.07
CA TYR A 199 -4.70 6.82 14.08
C TYR A 199 -4.27 5.36 14.23
N HIS A 200 -4.89 4.67 15.17
CA HIS A 200 -4.69 3.22 15.35
C HIS A 200 -5.72 2.44 14.50
N PRO A 201 -5.31 1.47 13.67
CA PRO A 201 -6.19 0.86 12.68
C PRO A 201 -7.42 0.15 13.25
N LEU A 202 -7.38 -0.32 14.51
CA LEU A 202 -8.51 -0.96 15.16
C LEU A 202 -9.26 -0.04 16.13
N LYS A 203 -8.56 0.85 16.87
CA LYS A 203 -9.19 1.71 17.86
C LYS A 203 -9.94 2.89 17.22
N ASP A 204 -9.39 3.41 16.12
CA ASP A 204 -9.96 4.54 15.39
C ASP A 204 -10.76 4.12 14.15
N PHE A 205 -10.93 2.81 13.96
CA PHE A 205 -11.73 2.23 12.89
C PHE A 205 -13.20 2.64 12.99
N LYS A 206 -13.77 3.12 11.89
CA LYS A 206 -15.13 3.67 11.82
C LYS A 206 -16.04 2.89 10.86
N PRO A 207 -16.40 1.66 11.20
CA PRO A 207 -17.15 0.78 10.28
C PRO A 207 -18.49 1.34 9.85
N ALA A 208 -19.20 2.05 10.73
CA ALA A 208 -20.49 2.65 10.41
C ALA A 208 -20.37 3.84 9.43
N GLU A 209 -19.30 4.63 9.54
CA GLU A 209 -19.03 5.73 8.63
C GLU A 209 -18.61 5.21 7.26
N TRP A 210 -17.73 4.21 7.23
CA TRP A 210 -17.30 3.60 5.98
C TRP A 210 -18.49 2.96 5.22
N LYS A 211 -19.35 2.19 5.89
CA LYS A 211 -20.56 1.60 5.28
C LYS A 211 -21.50 2.64 4.66
N ARG A 212 -21.61 3.82 5.26
CA ARG A 212 -22.45 4.91 4.72
C ARG A 212 -21.94 5.49 3.40
N ARG A 213 -20.66 5.34 3.09
CA ARG A 213 -20.07 5.76 1.81
C ARG A 213 -20.53 4.91 0.64
N ASN A 214 -21.05 3.70 0.91
CA ASN A 214 -21.55 2.76 -0.09
C ASN A 214 -20.53 2.46 -1.19
N ILE A 215 -19.25 2.29 -0.79
CA ILE A 215 -18.13 1.93 -1.67
C ILE A 215 -18.34 0.50 -2.18
N HIS A 216 -18.15 0.30 -3.47
CA HIS A 216 -18.20 -1.04 -4.06
C HIS A 216 -16.90 -1.80 -3.76
N THR A 217 -17.02 -3.00 -3.21
CA THR A 217 -15.89 -3.88 -2.91
C THR A 217 -16.26 -5.34 -3.20
N GLU A 218 -15.27 -6.11 -3.63
CA GLU A 218 -15.40 -7.55 -3.87
C GLU A 218 -14.76 -8.38 -2.74
N TYR A 219 -13.72 -7.84 -2.09
CA TYR A 219 -12.96 -8.52 -1.04
C TYR A 219 -13.10 -7.85 0.33
N TYR A 220 -12.86 -6.53 0.39
CA TYR A 220 -12.85 -5.81 1.65
C TYR A 220 -14.25 -5.71 2.26
N THR A 221 -14.34 -6.02 3.55
CA THR A 221 -15.51 -5.75 4.39
C THR A 221 -15.07 -5.21 5.73
N THR A 222 -15.97 -4.53 6.45
CA THR A 222 -15.69 -4.06 7.81
C THR A 222 -15.41 -5.19 8.81
N ASN A 223 -15.90 -6.40 8.56
CA ASN A 223 -15.58 -7.57 9.38
C ASN A 223 -14.20 -8.12 9.03
N LEU A 224 -13.86 -8.17 7.73
CA LEU A 224 -12.55 -8.57 7.27
C LEU A 224 -11.48 -7.61 7.78
N HIS A 225 -11.74 -6.30 7.84
CA HIS A 225 -10.82 -5.30 8.39
C HIS A 225 -10.29 -5.74 9.76
N THR A 226 -11.19 -6.06 10.68
CA THR A 226 -10.80 -6.50 12.02
C THR A 226 -10.05 -7.83 11.99
N GLY A 227 -10.54 -8.79 11.22
CA GLY A 227 -9.95 -10.13 11.08
C GLY A 227 -8.55 -10.09 10.44
N ALA A 228 -8.30 -9.16 9.52
CA ALA A 228 -7.01 -9.03 8.84
C ALA A 228 -5.86 -8.70 9.79
N PHE A 229 -6.11 -8.04 10.92
CA PHE A 229 -5.11 -7.76 11.97
C PHE A 229 -4.91 -8.90 12.97
N MET A 230 -5.64 -10.00 12.85
CA MET A 230 -5.46 -11.21 13.69
C MET A 230 -4.47 -12.13 12.98
N LEU A 231 -3.19 -11.97 13.30
CA LEU A 231 -2.11 -12.68 12.62
C LEU A 231 -1.91 -14.09 13.19
N PRO A 232 -1.38 -15.03 12.39
CA PRO A 232 -0.90 -16.31 12.91
C PRO A 232 0.23 -16.12 13.93
N LYS A 233 0.29 -17.01 14.92
CA LYS A 233 1.26 -16.92 16.02
C LYS A 233 2.71 -16.77 15.55
N TYR A 234 3.14 -17.52 14.54
CA TYR A 234 4.52 -17.43 14.04
C TYR A 234 4.86 -16.05 13.43
N VAL A 235 3.86 -15.36 12.86
CA VAL A 235 4.02 -14.00 12.35
C VAL A 235 4.10 -13.00 13.50
N GLU A 236 3.23 -13.14 14.53
CA GLU A 236 3.30 -12.31 15.72
C GLU A 236 4.67 -12.41 16.40
N GLU A 237 5.17 -13.64 16.62
CA GLU A 237 6.49 -13.89 17.21
C GLU A 237 7.64 -13.30 16.36
N LEU A 238 7.51 -13.36 15.03
CA LEU A 238 8.48 -12.77 14.10
C LEU A 238 8.55 -11.25 14.26
N LEU A 239 7.40 -10.59 14.33
CA LEU A 239 7.31 -9.13 14.44
C LEU A 239 7.77 -8.64 15.83
N GLU A 240 7.33 -9.29 16.91
CA GLU A 240 7.71 -8.96 18.30
C GLU A 240 9.24 -9.01 18.49
N GLN A 241 9.93 -9.99 17.91
CA GLN A 241 11.38 -10.07 17.99
C GLN A 241 12.11 -8.87 17.38
N GLU A 242 11.49 -8.19 16.40
CA GLU A 242 12.07 -7.01 15.76
C GLU A 242 11.71 -5.71 16.49
N GLU A 243 10.64 -5.70 17.28
CA GLU A 243 10.24 -4.56 18.13
C GLU A 243 11.14 -4.42 19.37
N GLU A 244 11.70 -5.53 19.87
CA GLU A 244 12.61 -5.57 21.01
C GLU A 244 14.08 -5.19 20.68
N ARG A 245 14.44 -5.15 19.39
CA ARG A 245 15.80 -4.82 18.90
C ARG A 245 15.96 -3.35 18.57
#